data_e4034fd1df3e0e6214ba3c9c9114bb1e
#
_entry.id   e4034fd1df3e0e6214ba3c9c9114bb1e
#
_cell.length_a   1.000
_cell.length_b   1.000
_cell.length_c   1.000
_cell.angle_alpha   90.00
_cell.angle_beta   90.00
_cell.angle_gamma   90.00
#
_symmetry.space_group_name_H-M   'P 1'
#
loop_
_entity.id
_entity.type
_entity.pdbx_description
1 polymer ?
#
loop_
_entity_poly.entity_id
_entity_poly.type
_entity_poly.pdbx_seq_one_letter_code
_entity_poly.pdbx_strand_id
1 'polypeptide(L)'
;MKKQSLVCVWCSLFLMGLVSCETKNNGVLLEGRIIDSPTTEGLVTYSSDGNIFNSQMTSFEIDDQGAFQYATELAGESGDVTIEIDGIGYFGAHLVKGETLKMTLVKDGEQWKPQFEGGYADVNHFVNEFTQCFDQMLYWSPDPSESKSNVEYRQLLAENYEKVKKALESLKNADIREHYARMTESMNKWLTIRLIMDSCENDDSNYKLNAEYRELVKGIDVNDPINLRTNMAYTALNSLNTVDDTDAYASGLRLMQLTDSLVTYPALRTFMVQMIGQQCFVYSEGTGDSDAFIEKYIAWSAADSAFAKSQVAQFLEKQKSAQATQSGALAPDVNLTTPDGKTVKLSSLTNGKFTYIDVWATWCGPCCKEIPFMEKLVVKYKDNPKVQFLSISIDQNKDAWLKKLEKDNPQWPQFILQGEDESRFSKDWGISGIPRFIMINPDGTIYDADASRPSDTRTTEIIDEQISK
;
A
#
# COMPACT_ATOMS: atom_id res chain seq x y z
N MET A 1 12.47 12.08 -16.77
CA MET A 1 12.95 10.71 -16.51
C MET A 1 11.74 9.85 -16.20
N LYS A 2 11.37 8.92 -17.08
CA LYS A 2 10.12 8.16 -17.02
C LYS A 2 10.17 7.16 -15.87
N LYS A 3 9.27 7.28 -14.90
CA LYS A 3 8.97 6.19 -13.95
C LYS A 3 8.09 5.18 -14.69
N GLN A 4 8.57 3.94 -14.82
CA GLN A 4 7.73 2.84 -15.29
C GLN A 4 7.09 2.17 -14.08
N SER A 5 5.78 2.32 -13.98
CA SER A 5 4.96 1.48 -13.10
C SER A 5 4.78 0.13 -13.73
N LEU A 6 4.92 -0.94 -12.94
CA LEU A 6 4.65 -2.30 -13.38
C LEU A 6 3.16 -2.46 -13.68
N VAL A 7 2.84 -2.62 -14.95
CA VAL A 7 1.53 -3.10 -15.38
C VAL A 7 1.74 -4.42 -16.10
N CYS A 8 1.15 -5.50 -15.56
CA CYS A 8 1.01 -6.76 -16.28
C CYS A 8 0.19 -6.55 -17.55
N VAL A 9 0.86 -6.65 -18.69
CA VAL A 9 0.25 -6.52 -20.01
C VAL A 9 -0.46 -7.82 -20.38
N TRP A 10 -1.79 -7.75 -20.49
CA TRP A 10 -2.55 -8.64 -21.38
C TRP A 10 -2.98 -7.81 -22.60
N CYS A 11 -2.25 -8.02 -23.69
CA CYS A 11 -2.64 -7.50 -25.01
C CYS A 11 -3.92 -8.18 -25.50
N SER A 12 -4.99 -7.43 -25.67
CA SER A 12 -6.06 -7.78 -26.61
C SER A 12 -6.23 -6.65 -27.61
N LEU A 13 -5.85 -6.93 -28.84
CA LEU A 13 -6.12 -6.12 -30.02
C LEU A 13 -7.64 -5.86 -30.13
N PHE A 14 -8.04 -4.61 -30.08
CA PHE A 14 -9.37 -4.20 -30.53
C PHE A 14 -9.24 -3.36 -31.80
N LEU A 15 -9.71 -3.95 -32.90
CA LEU A 15 -9.97 -3.26 -34.15
C LEU A 15 -11.07 -2.20 -33.92
N MET A 16 -10.77 -0.95 -34.27
CA MET A 16 -11.79 0.09 -34.39
C MET A 16 -12.71 -0.18 -35.59
N GLY A 17 -13.90 -0.65 -35.33
CA GLY A 17 -15.00 -0.64 -36.26
C GLY A 17 -16.00 0.42 -35.81
N LEU A 18 -16.12 1.52 -36.55
CA LEU A 18 -17.20 2.48 -36.42
C LEU A 18 -18.53 1.79 -36.77
N VAL A 19 -19.29 1.39 -35.76
CA VAL A 19 -20.70 1.03 -35.93
C VAL A 19 -21.48 1.94 -34.98
N SER A 20 -22.11 2.96 -35.56
CA SER A 20 -23.21 3.69 -34.94
C SER A 20 -24.37 2.72 -34.77
N CYS A 21 -24.57 2.26 -33.55
CA CYS A 21 -25.81 1.63 -33.12
C CYS A 21 -26.10 2.14 -31.71
N GLU A 22 -27.21 2.83 -31.52
CA GLU A 22 -27.73 3.20 -30.20
C GLU A 22 -28.08 1.94 -29.40
N THR A 23 -27.09 1.29 -28.85
CA THR A 23 -27.27 0.37 -27.74
C THR A 23 -27.19 1.23 -26.47
N LYS A 24 -28.22 1.19 -25.62
CA LYS A 24 -28.16 1.70 -24.26
C LYS A 24 -26.91 1.13 -23.61
N ASN A 25 -25.89 1.95 -23.50
CA ASN A 25 -24.63 1.59 -22.92
C ASN A 25 -24.87 1.41 -21.42
N ASN A 26 -24.85 0.18 -20.91
CA ASN A 26 -25.00 -0.11 -19.49
C ASN A 26 -23.72 0.26 -18.68
N GLY A 27 -22.69 0.74 -19.35
CA GLY A 27 -21.42 1.16 -18.75
C GLY A 27 -21.43 2.65 -18.36
N VAL A 28 -20.37 3.03 -17.68
CA VAL A 28 -20.04 4.42 -17.37
C VAL A 28 -18.86 4.84 -18.23
N LEU A 29 -18.90 6.04 -18.75
CA LEU A 29 -17.80 6.63 -19.49
C LEU A 29 -17.25 7.84 -18.72
N LEU A 30 -15.95 7.83 -18.45
CA LEU A 30 -15.19 8.99 -18.02
C LEU A 30 -14.43 9.53 -19.24
N GLU A 31 -14.72 10.75 -19.63
CA GLU A 31 -13.99 11.49 -20.65
C GLU A 31 -13.23 12.63 -19.97
N GLY A 32 -11.94 12.74 -20.22
CA GLY A 32 -11.14 13.75 -19.57
C GLY A 32 -10.14 14.41 -20.49
N ARG A 33 -9.67 15.58 -20.04
CA ARG A 33 -8.60 16.31 -20.68
C ARG A 33 -7.71 16.98 -19.64
N ILE A 34 -6.41 16.91 -19.87
CA ILE A 34 -5.39 17.58 -19.07
C ILE A 34 -4.78 18.69 -19.94
N ILE A 35 -4.90 19.93 -19.50
CA ILE A 35 -4.33 21.06 -20.22
C ILE A 35 -2.82 21.08 -19.97
N ASP A 36 -2.03 21.03 -21.06
CA ASP A 36 -0.56 20.97 -21.00
C ASP A 36 -0.04 19.73 -20.24
N SER A 37 -0.53 18.55 -20.61
CA SER A 37 -0.24 17.28 -19.94
C SER A 37 1.24 16.91 -19.97
N PRO A 38 1.87 16.64 -18.79
CA PRO A 38 3.23 16.12 -18.69
C PRO A 38 3.31 14.59 -18.72
N THR A 39 2.18 13.87 -18.81
CA THR A 39 2.07 12.42 -18.57
C THR A 39 1.25 11.72 -19.65
N THR A 40 1.41 10.42 -19.76
CA THR A 40 0.78 9.55 -20.77
C THR A 40 -0.10 8.44 -20.16
N GLU A 41 -0.19 8.34 -18.83
CA GLU A 41 -0.94 7.27 -18.15
C GLU A 41 -1.69 7.80 -16.93
N GLY A 42 -2.82 7.16 -16.67
CA GLY A 42 -3.58 7.33 -15.43
C GLY A 42 -4.17 6.00 -14.95
N LEU A 43 -4.65 5.99 -13.71
CA LEU A 43 -5.20 4.83 -13.03
C LEU A 43 -6.55 5.18 -12.41
N VAL A 44 -7.53 4.30 -12.54
CA VAL A 44 -8.79 4.40 -11.80
C VAL A 44 -8.87 3.29 -10.77
N THR A 45 -9.12 3.66 -9.53
CA THR A 45 -9.39 2.72 -8.43
C THR A 45 -10.87 2.79 -8.07
N TYR A 46 -11.53 1.65 -8.10
CA TYR A 46 -12.95 1.51 -7.85
C TYR A 46 -13.25 0.27 -6.99
N SER A 47 -14.11 0.40 -5.99
CA SER A 47 -14.68 -0.72 -5.24
C SER A 47 -16.16 -0.86 -5.55
N SER A 48 -16.55 -1.99 -6.12
CA SER A 48 -17.92 -2.25 -6.55
C SER A 48 -18.95 -2.32 -5.42
N ASP A 49 -18.50 -2.69 -4.22
CA ASP A 49 -19.34 -2.88 -3.02
C ASP A 49 -19.00 -1.88 -1.90
N GLY A 50 -18.08 -0.95 -2.16
CA GLY A 50 -17.58 -0.01 -1.16
C GLY A 50 -16.54 -0.59 -0.20
N ASN A 51 -16.23 -1.87 -0.31
CA ASN A 51 -15.22 -2.53 0.50
C ASN A 51 -13.82 -2.29 -0.09
N ILE A 52 -12.95 -1.63 0.67
CA ILE A 52 -11.59 -1.29 0.23
C ILE A 52 -10.75 -2.50 -0.18
N PHE A 53 -11.01 -3.69 0.39
CA PHE A 53 -10.30 -4.93 0.04
C PHE A 53 -10.71 -5.49 -1.33
N ASN A 54 -11.85 -5.06 -1.87
CA ASN A 54 -12.36 -5.48 -3.17
C ASN A 54 -12.11 -4.42 -4.25
N SER A 55 -11.20 -3.48 -3.98
CA SER A 55 -10.86 -2.42 -4.94
C SER A 55 -10.16 -3.01 -6.17
N GLN A 56 -10.61 -2.57 -7.32
CA GLN A 56 -10.01 -2.88 -8.62
C GLN A 56 -9.27 -1.65 -9.13
N MET A 57 -8.11 -1.86 -9.74
CA MET A 57 -7.31 -0.81 -10.36
C MET A 57 -7.21 -1.09 -11.85
N THR A 58 -7.53 -0.09 -12.67
CA THR A 58 -7.45 -0.18 -14.13
C THR A 58 -6.76 1.05 -14.68
N SER A 59 -5.74 0.86 -15.52
CA SER A 59 -5.03 1.95 -16.19
C SER A 59 -5.78 2.43 -17.43
N PHE A 60 -5.53 3.68 -17.80
CA PHE A 60 -5.94 4.28 -19.06
C PHE A 60 -4.80 5.12 -19.65
N GLU A 61 -4.81 5.28 -20.98
CA GLU A 61 -3.82 6.07 -21.70
C GLU A 61 -4.29 7.52 -21.85
N ILE A 62 -3.33 8.45 -21.87
CA ILE A 62 -3.51 9.86 -22.10
C ILE A 62 -2.76 10.22 -23.39
N ASP A 63 -3.43 10.76 -24.39
CA ASP A 63 -2.84 11.08 -25.67
C ASP A 63 -1.95 12.35 -25.63
N ASP A 64 -1.26 12.63 -26.75
CA ASP A 64 -0.37 13.78 -26.88
C ASP A 64 -1.09 15.15 -26.74
N GLN A 65 -2.41 15.16 -26.79
CA GLN A 65 -3.24 16.36 -26.58
C GLN A 65 -3.81 16.44 -25.16
N GLY A 66 -3.43 15.49 -24.31
CA GLY A 66 -3.89 15.36 -22.93
C GLY A 66 -5.30 14.77 -22.78
N ALA A 67 -5.90 14.23 -23.85
CA ALA A 67 -7.21 13.63 -23.80
C ALA A 67 -7.14 12.16 -23.35
N PHE A 68 -8.15 11.72 -22.58
CA PHE A 68 -8.28 10.34 -22.14
C PHE A 68 -9.73 9.90 -22.05
N GLN A 69 -9.93 8.59 -22.13
CA GLN A 69 -11.23 7.96 -21.93
C GLN A 69 -11.04 6.69 -21.07
N TYR A 70 -11.97 6.48 -20.16
CA TYR A 70 -12.06 5.28 -19.34
C TYR A 70 -13.52 4.81 -19.31
N ALA A 71 -13.74 3.55 -19.63
CA ALA A 71 -15.05 2.92 -19.59
C ALA A 71 -15.05 1.72 -18.65
N THR A 72 -16.06 1.60 -17.81
CA THR A 72 -16.23 0.48 -16.89
C THR A 72 -17.70 0.14 -16.68
N GLU A 73 -17.96 -1.06 -16.16
CA GLU A 73 -19.27 -1.45 -15.66
C GLU A 73 -19.31 -1.27 -14.14
N LEU A 74 -20.30 -0.54 -13.65
CA LEU A 74 -20.55 -0.42 -12.21
C LEU A 74 -21.41 -1.59 -11.74
N ALA A 75 -21.10 -2.16 -10.58
CA ALA A 75 -21.94 -3.16 -9.96
C ALA A 75 -23.31 -2.61 -9.48
N GLY A 76 -23.33 -1.33 -9.10
CA GLY A 76 -24.53 -0.59 -8.70
C GLY A 76 -24.94 0.46 -9.75
N GLU A 77 -25.92 1.28 -9.39
CA GLU A 77 -26.38 2.40 -10.25
C GLU A 77 -25.37 3.57 -10.25
N SER A 78 -24.56 3.69 -9.20
CA SER A 78 -23.48 4.67 -9.11
C SER A 78 -22.38 4.21 -8.16
N GLY A 79 -21.22 4.86 -8.20
CA GLY A 79 -20.12 4.61 -7.29
C GLY A 79 -19.02 5.68 -7.34
N ASP A 80 -18.31 5.82 -6.21
CA ASP A 80 -17.17 6.72 -6.12
C ASP A 80 -15.90 6.01 -6.54
N VAL A 81 -15.07 6.74 -7.28
CA VAL A 81 -13.77 6.27 -7.77
C VAL A 81 -12.67 7.25 -7.38
N THR A 82 -11.45 6.75 -7.30
CA THR A 82 -10.25 7.59 -7.25
C THR A 82 -9.54 7.50 -8.60
N ILE A 83 -9.23 8.64 -9.19
CA ILE A 83 -8.51 8.79 -10.45
C ILE A 83 -7.12 9.29 -10.08
N GLU A 84 -6.10 8.49 -10.32
CA GLU A 84 -4.70 8.86 -10.14
C GLU A 84 -4.06 9.13 -11.51
N ILE A 85 -3.34 10.23 -11.61
CA ILE A 85 -2.63 10.62 -12.83
C ILE A 85 -1.17 10.85 -12.50
N ASP A 86 -0.29 10.09 -13.14
CA ASP A 86 1.15 10.08 -12.81
C ASP A 86 1.77 11.48 -12.93
N GLY A 87 2.46 11.90 -11.87
CA GLY A 87 3.10 13.21 -11.79
C GLY A 87 2.16 14.42 -11.60
N ILE A 88 0.84 14.18 -11.50
CA ILE A 88 -0.18 15.21 -11.32
C ILE A 88 -0.87 15.10 -9.95
N GLY A 89 -1.33 13.89 -9.59
CA GLY A 89 -2.01 13.63 -8.34
C GLY A 89 -3.23 12.72 -8.48
N TYR A 90 -4.07 12.69 -7.46
CA TYR A 90 -5.29 11.88 -7.44
C TYR A 90 -6.53 12.75 -7.18
N PHE A 91 -7.67 12.31 -7.75
CA PHE A 91 -8.93 13.06 -7.76
C PHE A 91 -10.08 12.10 -7.47
N GLY A 92 -11.00 12.53 -6.61
CA GLY A 92 -12.23 11.81 -6.37
C GLY A 92 -13.27 12.13 -7.43
N ALA A 93 -14.03 11.12 -7.86
CA ALA A 93 -15.17 11.32 -8.76
C ALA A 93 -16.31 10.35 -8.44
N HIS A 94 -17.54 10.76 -8.77
CA HIS A 94 -18.76 9.97 -8.68
C HIS A 94 -19.24 9.60 -10.08
N LEU A 95 -19.27 8.29 -10.36
CA LEU A 95 -19.71 7.76 -11.63
C LEU A 95 -21.16 7.25 -11.50
N VAL A 96 -21.96 7.49 -12.53
CA VAL A 96 -23.38 7.06 -12.60
C VAL A 96 -23.61 6.24 -13.85
N LYS A 97 -24.28 5.11 -13.71
CA LYS A 97 -24.56 4.16 -14.79
C LYS A 97 -25.33 4.83 -15.95
N GLY A 98 -24.84 4.61 -17.15
CA GLY A 98 -25.44 5.20 -18.35
C GLY A 98 -25.13 6.68 -18.57
N GLU A 99 -24.33 7.32 -17.70
CA GLU A 99 -23.92 8.70 -17.82
C GLU A 99 -22.44 8.78 -18.27
N THR A 100 -22.10 9.92 -18.88
CA THR A 100 -20.71 10.27 -19.20
C THR A 100 -20.28 11.39 -18.25
N LEU A 101 -19.25 11.13 -17.45
CA LEU A 101 -18.57 12.17 -16.68
C LEU A 101 -17.52 12.84 -17.56
N LYS A 102 -17.58 14.17 -17.64
CA LYS A 102 -16.52 14.97 -18.28
C LYS A 102 -15.69 15.68 -17.22
N MET A 103 -14.37 15.53 -17.32
CA MET A 103 -13.41 16.11 -16.39
C MET A 103 -12.30 16.83 -17.15
N THR A 104 -12.05 18.10 -16.81
CA THR A 104 -10.88 18.83 -17.31
C THR A 104 -9.97 19.17 -16.16
N LEU A 105 -8.68 18.79 -16.23
CA LEU A 105 -7.66 19.18 -15.27
C LEU A 105 -6.99 20.47 -15.74
N VAL A 106 -7.03 21.47 -14.89
CA VAL A 106 -6.43 22.79 -15.13
C VAL A 106 -5.40 23.08 -14.04
N LYS A 107 -4.23 23.54 -14.47
CA LYS A 107 -3.20 23.95 -13.52
C LYS A 107 -3.50 25.32 -12.93
N ASP A 108 -3.55 25.41 -11.61
CA ASP A 108 -3.73 26.64 -10.83
C ASP A 108 -2.53 26.80 -9.87
N GLY A 109 -1.57 27.62 -10.26
CA GLY A 109 -0.28 27.71 -9.59
C GLY A 109 0.51 26.40 -9.73
N GLU A 110 0.86 25.77 -8.59
CA GLU A 110 1.53 24.47 -8.55
C GLU A 110 0.56 23.28 -8.46
N GLN A 111 -0.73 23.53 -8.25
CA GLN A 111 -1.75 22.51 -8.05
C GLN A 111 -2.59 22.28 -9.29
N TRP A 112 -3.00 21.03 -9.51
CA TRP A 112 -3.97 20.66 -10.52
C TRP A 112 -5.36 20.60 -9.91
N LYS A 113 -6.35 21.21 -10.60
CA LYS A 113 -7.75 21.24 -10.15
C LYS A 113 -8.67 20.65 -11.20
N PRO A 114 -9.55 19.71 -10.82
CA PRO A 114 -10.53 19.15 -11.72
C PRO A 114 -11.70 20.12 -11.89
N GLN A 115 -12.17 20.25 -13.11
CA GLN A 115 -13.43 20.88 -13.48
C GLN A 115 -14.34 19.80 -14.03
N PHE A 116 -15.53 19.65 -13.45
CA PHE A 116 -16.49 18.63 -13.84
C PHE A 116 -17.68 19.24 -14.56
N GLU A 117 -18.16 18.57 -15.62
CA GLU A 117 -19.32 18.97 -16.41
C GLU A 117 -20.35 17.84 -16.44
N GLY A 118 -21.64 18.21 -16.64
CA GLY A 118 -22.75 17.25 -16.73
C GLY A 118 -23.72 17.28 -15.56
N GLY A 119 -24.63 16.31 -15.52
CA GLY A 119 -25.75 16.27 -14.56
C GLY A 119 -25.34 16.12 -13.10
N TYR A 120 -24.16 15.59 -12.82
CA TYR A 120 -23.63 15.32 -11.48
C TYR A 120 -22.37 16.14 -11.18
N ALA A 121 -22.19 17.28 -11.82
CA ALA A 121 -21.01 18.12 -11.63
C ALA A 121 -20.86 18.60 -10.17
N ASP A 122 -21.96 18.95 -9.50
CA ASP A 122 -21.95 19.33 -8.08
C ASP A 122 -21.53 18.16 -7.16
N VAL A 123 -21.99 16.95 -7.46
CA VAL A 123 -21.57 15.73 -6.71
C VAL A 123 -20.09 15.46 -6.93
N ASN A 124 -19.59 15.57 -8.15
CA ASN A 124 -18.19 15.34 -8.47
C ASN A 124 -17.26 16.35 -7.82
N HIS A 125 -17.64 17.63 -7.80
CA HIS A 125 -16.89 18.64 -7.06
C HIS A 125 -16.83 18.33 -5.56
N PHE A 126 -17.95 17.89 -4.99
CA PHE A 126 -18.00 17.47 -3.59
C PHE A 126 -17.11 16.24 -3.32
N VAL A 127 -17.25 15.17 -4.15
CA VAL A 127 -16.47 13.93 -3.96
C VAL A 127 -14.99 14.19 -4.09
N ASN A 128 -14.58 15.08 -5.00
CA ASN A 128 -13.18 15.48 -5.09
C ASN A 128 -12.71 16.23 -3.83
N GLU A 129 -13.46 17.19 -3.32
CA GLU A 129 -13.12 17.91 -2.08
C GLU A 129 -13.06 16.96 -0.89
N PHE A 130 -14.02 16.02 -0.80
CA PHE A 130 -14.05 14.99 0.22
C PHE A 130 -12.78 14.11 0.18
N THR A 131 -12.41 13.64 -1.02
CA THR A 131 -11.21 12.81 -1.24
C THR A 131 -9.94 13.55 -0.85
N GLN A 132 -9.82 14.82 -1.24
CA GLN A 132 -8.64 15.64 -0.91
C GLN A 132 -8.54 15.97 0.58
N CYS A 133 -9.67 16.25 1.24
CA CYS A 133 -9.68 16.63 2.66
C CYS A 133 -9.53 15.45 3.63
N PHE A 134 -9.97 14.26 3.23
CA PHE A 134 -9.98 13.06 4.07
C PHE A 134 -8.98 11.98 3.60
N ASP A 135 -8.02 12.34 2.77
CA ASP A 135 -6.90 11.45 2.50
C ASP A 135 -6.13 11.13 3.78
N GLN A 136 -6.00 9.85 4.07
CA GLN A 136 -5.30 9.36 5.27
C GLN A 136 -3.84 9.81 5.31
N MET A 137 -3.19 9.95 4.14
CA MET A 137 -1.79 10.38 4.04
C MET A 137 -1.57 11.82 4.51
N LEU A 138 -2.63 12.65 4.60
CA LEU A 138 -2.54 13.99 5.19
C LEU A 138 -2.31 13.95 6.71
N TYR A 139 -2.70 12.85 7.36
CA TYR A 139 -2.72 12.69 8.82
C TYR A 139 -1.66 11.72 9.32
N TRP A 140 -0.77 11.30 8.43
CA TRP A 140 0.31 10.41 8.76
C TRP A 140 1.49 10.61 7.79
N SER A 141 2.71 10.68 8.30
CA SER A 141 3.93 10.69 7.48
C SER A 141 4.85 9.55 7.91
N PRO A 142 5.35 8.74 6.96
CA PRO A 142 6.37 7.74 7.25
C PRO A 142 7.75 8.36 7.57
N ASP A 143 7.95 9.64 7.24
CA ASP A 143 9.17 10.40 7.57
C ASP A 143 8.93 11.22 8.84
N PRO A 144 9.60 10.87 9.97
CA PRO A 144 9.44 11.61 11.23
C PRO A 144 9.78 13.10 11.12
N SER A 145 10.64 13.49 10.16
CA SER A 145 11.02 14.91 9.96
C SER A 145 9.90 15.73 9.31
N GLU A 146 8.95 15.07 8.61
CA GLU A 146 7.78 15.67 7.98
C GLU A 146 6.50 15.47 8.81
N SER A 147 6.57 14.70 9.87
CA SER A 147 5.43 14.40 10.74
C SER A 147 5.03 15.63 11.56
N LYS A 148 3.72 15.91 11.60
CA LYS A 148 3.14 16.93 12.45
C LYS A 148 2.86 16.39 13.85
N SER A 149 2.74 17.28 14.83
CA SER A 149 2.22 16.91 16.15
C SER A 149 0.74 16.48 16.07
N ASN A 150 0.29 15.67 17.02
CA ASN A 150 -1.12 15.27 17.09
C ASN A 150 -2.07 16.47 17.16
N VAL A 151 -1.66 17.57 17.80
CA VAL A 151 -2.43 18.82 17.87
C VAL A 151 -2.59 19.45 16.48
N GLU A 152 -1.52 19.50 15.69
CA GLU A 152 -1.55 20.04 14.32
C GLU A 152 -2.40 19.17 13.40
N TYR A 153 -2.30 17.83 13.52
CA TYR A 153 -3.16 16.92 12.72
C TYR A 153 -4.64 17.08 13.10
N ARG A 154 -4.98 17.23 14.37
CA ARG A 154 -6.35 17.49 14.82
C ARG A 154 -6.90 18.83 14.33
N GLN A 155 -6.06 19.86 14.32
CA GLN A 155 -6.43 21.16 13.75
C GLN A 155 -6.69 21.04 12.25
N LEU A 156 -5.80 20.38 11.50
CA LEU A 156 -5.97 20.12 10.07
C LEU A 156 -7.26 19.34 9.78
N LEU A 157 -7.56 18.32 10.59
CA LEU A 157 -8.79 17.54 10.45
C LEU A 157 -10.03 18.41 10.67
N ALA A 158 -10.03 19.28 11.70
CA ALA A 158 -11.13 20.19 11.96
C ALA A 158 -11.34 21.18 10.81
N GLU A 159 -10.27 21.77 10.27
CA GLU A 159 -10.33 22.67 9.12
C GLU A 159 -10.88 21.97 7.86
N ASN A 160 -10.41 20.76 7.58
CA ASN A 160 -10.86 19.95 6.45
C ASN A 160 -12.30 19.50 6.61
N TYR A 161 -12.72 19.12 7.81
CA TYR A 161 -14.11 18.79 8.09
C TYR A 161 -15.07 19.95 7.82
N GLU A 162 -14.73 21.18 8.22
CA GLU A 162 -15.55 22.36 7.94
C GLU A 162 -15.59 22.70 6.43
N LYS A 163 -14.50 22.49 5.71
CA LYS A 163 -14.49 22.61 4.22
C LYS A 163 -15.47 21.65 3.58
N VAL A 164 -15.42 20.36 3.95
CA VAL A 164 -16.31 19.32 3.40
C VAL A 164 -17.76 19.62 3.75
N LYS A 165 -18.05 20.03 4.99
CA LYS A 165 -19.40 20.45 5.38
C LYS A 165 -19.94 21.60 4.54
N LYS A 166 -19.11 22.59 4.26
CA LYS A 166 -19.50 23.69 3.37
C LYS A 166 -19.75 23.21 1.95
N ALA A 167 -18.93 22.27 1.44
CA ALA A 167 -19.13 21.67 0.13
C ALA A 167 -20.44 20.88 0.03
N LEU A 168 -20.88 20.23 1.11
CA LEU A 168 -22.19 19.55 1.19
C LEU A 168 -23.37 20.46 0.88
N GLU A 169 -23.29 21.74 1.23
CA GLU A 169 -24.36 22.71 0.97
C GLU A 169 -24.59 22.94 -0.53
N SER A 170 -23.59 22.68 -1.37
CA SER A 170 -23.68 22.82 -2.83
C SER A 170 -24.47 21.68 -3.51
N LEU A 171 -24.65 20.54 -2.83
CA LEU A 171 -25.36 19.40 -3.39
C LEU A 171 -26.86 19.66 -3.50
N LYS A 172 -27.36 19.55 -4.73
CA LYS A 172 -28.77 19.87 -5.06
C LYS A 172 -29.72 18.74 -4.65
N ASN A 173 -29.29 17.50 -4.84
CA ASN A 173 -30.10 16.33 -4.50
C ASN A 173 -30.05 16.07 -2.98
N ALA A 174 -31.22 16.02 -2.33
CA ALA A 174 -31.32 15.88 -0.88
C ALA A 174 -30.87 14.50 -0.39
N ASP A 175 -31.19 13.43 -1.13
CA ASP A 175 -30.81 12.05 -0.75
C ASP A 175 -29.29 11.84 -0.86
N ILE A 176 -28.70 12.37 -1.93
CA ILE A 176 -27.24 12.36 -2.14
C ILE A 176 -26.55 13.18 -1.03
N ARG A 177 -27.10 14.35 -0.72
CA ARG A 177 -26.55 15.20 0.35
C ARG A 177 -26.62 14.51 1.71
N GLU A 178 -27.73 13.84 2.03
CA GLU A 178 -27.87 13.06 3.30
C GLU A 178 -26.86 11.91 3.35
N HIS A 179 -26.72 11.16 2.25
CA HIS A 179 -25.73 10.08 2.16
C HIS A 179 -24.31 10.58 2.44
N TYR A 180 -23.88 11.64 1.76
CA TYR A 180 -22.53 12.17 1.96
C TYR A 180 -22.35 12.91 3.30
N ALA A 181 -23.43 13.47 3.88
CA ALA A 181 -23.35 14.01 5.24
C ALA A 181 -23.00 12.91 6.25
N ARG A 182 -23.69 11.76 6.17
CA ARG A 182 -23.39 10.61 7.03
C ARG A 182 -21.97 10.07 6.80
N MET A 183 -21.52 10.02 5.53
CA MET A 183 -20.18 9.57 5.20
C MET A 183 -19.11 10.55 5.74
N THR A 184 -19.35 11.86 5.65
CA THR A 184 -18.49 12.92 6.20
C THR A 184 -18.34 12.78 7.72
N GLU A 185 -19.44 12.58 8.42
CA GLU A 185 -19.42 12.35 9.87
C GLU A 185 -18.66 11.07 10.24
N SER A 186 -18.90 9.97 9.52
CA SER A 186 -18.23 8.70 9.78
C SER A 186 -16.72 8.81 9.55
N MET A 187 -16.30 9.45 8.47
CA MET A 187 -14.88 9.63 8.14
C MET A 187 -14.17 10.53 9.14
N ASN A 188 -14.77 11.67 9.48
CA ASN A 188 -14.22 12.56 10.50
C ASN A 188 -14.06 11.87 11.86
N LYS A 189 -15.06 11.08 12.25
CA LYS A 189 -15.03 10.28 13.47
C LYS A 189 -13.92 9.23 13.43
N TRP A 190 -13.81 8.52 12.33
CA TRP A 190 -12.77 7.51 12.16
C TRP A 190 -11.35 8.09 12.19
N LEU A 191 -11.09 9.19 11.48
CA LEU A 191 -9.80 9.88 11.54
C LEU A 191 -9.48 10.42 12.93
N THR A 192 -10.49 10.95 13.65
CA THR A 192 -10.30 11.37 15.04
C THR A 192 -9.88 10.20 15.93
N ILE A 193 -10.54 9.06 15.81
CA ILE A 193 -10.20 7.83 16.54
C ILE A 193 -8.76 7.39 16.20
N ARG A 194 -8.39 7.43 14.93
CA ARG A 194 -7.03 7.08 14.49
C ARG A 194 -5.98 7.99 15.12
N LEU A 195 -6.19 9.29 15.13
CA LEU A 195 -5.28 10.25 15.78
C LEU A 195 -5.16 10.02 17.30
N ILE A 196 -6.24 9.58 17.97
CA ILE A 196 -6.17 9.19 19.40
C ILE A 196 -5.29 7.93 19.55
N MET A 197 -5.50 6.92 18.71
CA MET A 197 -4.73 5.67 18.76
C MET A 197 -3.24 5.95 18.54
N ASP A 198 -2.90 6.71 17.51
CA ASP A 198 -1.51 7.07 17.18
C ASP A 198 -0.85 7.89 18.30
N SER A 199 -1.61 8.79 18.96
CA SER A 199 -1.11 9.54 20.13
C SER A 199 -0.80 8.64 21.32
N CYS A 200 -1.68 7.67 21.59
CA CYS A 200 -1.52 6.74 22.70
C CYS A 200 -0.37 5.72 22.42
N GLU A 201 -0.18 5.33 21.18
CA GLU A 201 0.96 4.49 20.77
C GLU A 201 2.29 5.21 21.00
N ASN A 202 2.35 6.51 20.66
CA ASN A 202 3.57 7.32 20.82
C ASN A 202 3.94 7.56 22.30
N ASP A 203 2.98 7.56 23.23
CA ASP A 203 3.22 7.73 24.67
C ASP A 203 3.10 6.42 25.47
N ASP A 204 3.05 5.28 24.79
CA ASP A 204 2.94 3.92 25.35
C ASP A 204 1.70 3.75 26.26
N SER A 205 0.62 4.45 25.95
CA SER A 205 -0.63 4.37 26.70
C SER A 205 -1.70 3.55 25.99
N ASN A 206 -2.61 2.95 26.75
CA ASN A 206 -3.69 2.15 26.19
C ASN A 206 -4.86 3.05 25.74
N TYR A 207 -5.01 3.22 24.40
CA TYR A 207 -6.07 4.03 23.81
C TYR A 207 -7.49 3.60 24.21
N LYS A 208 -7.72 2.31 24.53
CA LYS A 208 -9.03 1.81 25.00
C LYS A 208 -9.41 2.40 26.36
N LEU A 209 -8.46 2.97 27.10
CA LEU A 209 -8.71 3.70 28.35
C LEU A 209 -8.96 5.19 28.14
N ASN A 210 -8.69 5.73 26.96
CA ASN A 210 -8.92 7.14 26.63
C ASN A 210 -10.42 7.47 26.66
N ALA A 211 -10.80 8.54 27.36
CA ALA A 211 -12.20 8.91 27.56
C ALA A 211 -12.88 9.37 26.25
N GLU A 212 -12.16 10.13 25.42
CA GLU A 212 -12.66 10.59 24.11
C GLU A 212 -12.87 9.41 23.15
N TYR A 213 -11.91 8.47 23.09
CA TYR A 213 -12.07 7.24 22.33
C TYR A 213 -13.35 6.49 22.71
N ARG A 214 -13.57 6.28 24.01
CA ARG A 214 -14.75 5.57 24.51
C ARG A 214 -16.07 6.24 24.13
N GLU A 215 -16.12 7.57 24.18
CA GLU A 215 -17.32 8.30 23.74
C GLU A 215 -17.52 8.22 22.23
N LEU A 216 -16.43 8.27 21.43
CA LEU A 216 -16.50 8.17 19.97
C LEU A 216 -16.96 6.79 19.50
N VAL A 217 -16.53 5.71 20.13
CA VAL A 217 -16.94 4.34 19.74
C VAL A 217 -18.33 3.97 20.24
N LYS A 218 -18.83 4.66 21.26
CA LYS A 218 -20.14 4.43 21.83
C LYS A 218 -21.25 4.75 20.82
N GLY A 219 -22.17 3.80 20.65
CA GLY A 219 -23.31 3.98 19.76
C GLY A 219 -23.00 3.91 18.28
N ILE A 220 -21.82 3.42 17.89
CA ILE A 220 -21.58 3.02 16.47
C ILE A 220 -22.49 1.85 16.13
N ASP A 221 -23.32 2.04 15.12
CA ASP A 221 -24.08 0.93 14.52
C ASP A 221 -23.15 0.09 13.65
N VAL A 222 -22.74 -1.07 14.16
CA VAL A 222 -21.84 -1.98 13.44
C VAL A 222 -22.43 -2.52 12.13
N ASN A 223 -23.75 -2.35 11.91
CA ASN A 223 -24.44 -2.82 10.71
C ASN A 223 -24.71 -1.70 9.69
N ASP A 224 -24.25 -0.48 9.95
CA ASP A 224 -24.38 0.59 8.96
C ASP A 224 -23.46 0.34 7.75
N PRO A 225 -24.02 0.28 6.52
CA PRO A 225 -23.24 0.06 5.28
C PRO A 225 -22.11 1.08 5.07
N ILE A 226 -22.20 2.28 5.63
CA ILE A 226 -21.15 3.30 5.58
C ILE A 226 -19.82 2.78 6.15
N ASN A 227 -19.89 1.84 7.11
CA ASN A 227 -18.71 1.23 7.73
C ASN A 227 -17.87 0.35 6.79
N LEU A 228 -18.36 0.02 5.60
CA LEU A 228 -17.54 -0.62 4.55
C LEU A 228 -16.44 0.31 4.00
N ARG A 229 -16.67 1.63 4.05
CA ARG A 229 -15.71 2.65 3.57
C ARG A 229 -14.80 3.18 4.68
N THR A 230 -15.08 2.80 5.92
CA THR A 230 -14.30 3.17 7.10
C THR A 230 -14.08 1.95 7.97
N ASN A 231 -13.05 1.94 8.79
CA ASN A 231 -12.82 0.83 9.72
C ASN A 231 -13.74 0.89 10.97
N MET A 232 -14.87 1.60 10.91
CA MET A 232 -15.70 1.88 12.08
C MET A 232 -16.36 0.64 12.68
N ALA A 233 -16.80 -0.32 11.85
CA ALA A 233 -17.34 -1.59 12.35
C ALA A 233 -16.28 -2.39 13.11
N TYR A 234 -15.08 -2.53 12.54
CA TYR A 234 -13.95 -3.18 13.20
C TYR A 234 -13.58 -2.44 14.49
N THR A 235 -13.46 -1.11 14.46
CA THR A 235 -13.12 -0.27 15.62
C THR A 235 -14.15 -0.45 16.75
N ALA A 236 -15.44 -0.45 16.41
CA ALA A 236 -16.51 -0.66 17.40
C ALA A 236 -16.43 -2.06 18.03
N LEU A 237 -16.27 -3.11 17.24
CA LEU A 237 -16.13 -4.47 17.76
C LEU A 237 -14.84 -4.63 18.57
N ASN A 238 -13.73 -4.04 18.12
CA ASN A 238 -12.46 -4.08 18.87
C ASN A 238 -12.53 -3.32 20.20
N SER A 239 -13.36 -2.27 20.30
CA SER A 239 -13.61 -1.60 21.58
C SER A 239 -14.31 -2.48 22.62
N LEU A 240 -15.07 -3.49 22.18
CA LEU A 240 -15.72 -4.51 23.00
C LEU A 240 -14.81 -5.72 23.27
N ASN A 241 -13.69 -5.78 22.59
CA ASN A 241 -12.71 -6.85 22.77
C ASN A 241 -11.88 -6.58 24.04
N THR A 242 -12.04 -7.47 25.02
CA THR A 242 -11.34 -7.38 26.31
C THR A 242 -10.05 -8.20 26.36
N VAL A 243 -9.74 -8.91 25.27
CA VAL A 243 -8.47 -9.63 25.12
C VAL A 243 -7.34 -8.64 24.88
N ASP A 244 -6.18 -8.93 25.41
CA ASP A 244 -4.98 -8.12 25.21
C ASP A 244 -4.61 -8.11 23.70
N ASP A 245 -4.36 -6.93 23.16
CA ASP A 245 -4.02 -6.77 21.72
C ASP A 245 -2.65 -7.37 21.38
N THR A 246 -1.80 -7.66 22.37
CA THR A 246 -0.53 -8.37 22.19
C THR A 246 -0.72 -9.86 21.83
N ASP A 247 -1.88 -10.46 22.18
CA ASP A 247 -2.26 -11.80 21.72
C ASP A 247 -3.21 -11.71 20.52
N ALA A 248 -2.65 -11.52 19.34
CA ALA A 248 -3.40 -11.32 18.11
C ALA A 248 -4.38 -12.46 17.79
N TYR A 249 -4.02 -13.70 18.09
CA TYR A 249 -4.88 -14.86 17.79
C TYR A 249 -6.03 -14.98 18.78
N ALA A 250 -5.81 -14.78 20.07
CA ALA A 250 -6.88 -14.74 21.06
C ALA A 250 -7.81 -13.55 20.81
N SER A 251 -7.26 -12.39 20.48
CA SER A 251 -8.00 -11.19 20.07
C SER A 251 -8.84 -11.46 18.82
N GLY A 252 -8.26 -12.10 17.81
CA GLY A 252 -8.95 -12.50 16.57
C GLY A 252 -10.12 -13.45 16.84
N LEU A 253 -9.93 -14.48 17.66
CA LEU A 253 -11.01 -15.40 18.06
C LEU A 253 -12.16 -14.66 18.77
N ARG A 254 -11.84 -13.69 19.62
CA ARG A 254 -12.84 -12.87 20.28
C ARG A 254 -13.60 -11.98 19.30
N LEU A 255 -12.91 -11.38 18.34
CA LEU A 255 -13.54 -10.59 17.27
C LEU A 255 -14.44 -11.44 16.36
N MET A 256 -14.08 -12.69 16.06
CA MET A 256 -14.96 -13.62 15.35
C MET A 256 -16.28 -13.87 16.11
N GLN A 257 -16.22 -14.11 17.42
CA GLN A 257 -17.41 -14.27 18.28
C GLN A 257 -18.28 -13.02 18.32
N LEU A 258 -17.67 -11.82 18.45
CA LEU A 258 -18.36 -10.54 18.43
C LEU A 258 -19.02 -10.30 17.08
N THR A 259 -18.34 -10.63 15.98
CA THR A 259 -18.88 -10.57 14.63
C THR A 259 -20.13 -11.43 14.48
N ASP A 260 -20.07 -12.70 14.88
CA ASP A 260 -21.22 -13.61 14.80
C ASP A 260 -22.40 -13.14 15.66
N SER A 261 -22.13 -12.46 16.76
CA SER A 261 -23.15 -12.01 17.69
C SER A 261 -23.83 -10.69 17.30
N LEU A 262 -23.10 -9.79 16.62
CA LEU A 262 -23.50 -8.40 16.45
C LEU A 262 -23.61 -7.96 14.98
N VAL A 263 -22.89 -8.60 14.05
CA VAL A 263 -22.91 -8.23 12.64
C VAL A 263 -23.95 -9.07 11.89
N THR A 264 -24.99 -8.41 11.42
CA THR A 264 -26.08 -9.03 10.66
C THR A 264 -26.05 -8.66 9.18
N TYR A 265 -25.38 -7.57 8.80
CA TYR A 265 -25.24 -7.15 7.41
C TYR A 265 -24.16 -7.98 6.69
N PRO A 266 -24.52 -8.77 5.65
CA PRO A 266 -23.60 -9.75 5.05
C PRO A 266 -22.30 -9.16 4.54
N ALA A 267 -22.32 -8.01 3.87
CA ALA A 267 -21.12 -7.38 3.33
C ALA A 267 -20.15 -6.91 4.45
N LEU A 268 -20.70 -6.47 5.61
CA LEU A 268 -19.86 -6.14 6.76
C LEU A 268 -19.28 -7.39 7.42
N ARG A 269 -19.99 -8.53 7.36
CA ARG A 269 -19.42 -9.80 7.82
C ARG A 269 -18.22 -10.21 6.96
N THR A 270 -18.34 -10.12 5.64
CA THR A 270 -17.20 -10.34 4.72
C THR A 270 -16.04 -9.39 5.01
N PHE A 271 -16.34 -8.10 5.20
CA PHE A 271 -15.33 -7.12 5.61
C PHE A 271 -14.63 -7.51 6.91
N MET A 272 -15.36 -8.00 7.93
CA MET A 272 -14.77 -8.45 9.18
C MET A 272 -13.88 -9.69 9.02
N VAL A 273 -14.25 -10.62 8.13
CA VAL A 273 -13.36 -11.75 7.77
C VAL A 273 -12.04 -11.22 7.23
N GLN A 274 -12.08 -10.28 6.32
CA GLN A 274 -10.90 -9.67 5.70
C GLN A 274 -10.04 -8.91 6.72
N MET A 275 -10.65 -8.09 7.56
CA MET A 275 -9.97 -7.31 8.60
C MET A 275 -9.30 -8.20 9.65
N ILE A 276 -9.99 -9.20 10.17
CA ILE A 276 -9.43 -10.12 11.18
C ILE A 276 -8.28 -10.91 10.59
N GLY A 277 -8.41 -11.41 9.36
CA GLY A 277 -7.33 -12.10 8.67
C GLY A 277 -6.12 -11.20 8.45
N GLN A 278 -6.31 -9.98 8.01
CA GLN A 278 -5.22 -9.02 7.82
C GLN A 278 -4.54 -8.70 9.15
N GLN A 279 -5.30 -8.45 10.21
CA GLN A 279 -4.73 -8.18 11.53
C GLN A 279 -3.92 -9.35 12.06
N CYS A 280 -4.42 -10.58 11.95
CA CYS A 280 -3.77 -11.77 12.51
C CYS A 280 -2.63 -12.33 11.65
N PHE A 281 -2.68 -12.14 10.32
CA PHE A 281 -1.71 -12.76 9.41
C PHE A 281 -0.72 -11.79 8.77
N VAL A 282 -1.07 -10.52 8.65
CA VAL A 282 -0.20 -9.52 8.01
C VAL A 282 0.53 -8.68 9.03
N TYR A 283 -0.20 -8.15 10.02
CA TYR A 283 0.35 -7.18 10.99
C TYR A 283 0.84 -7.79 12.30
N SER A 284 0.44 -9.03 12.63
CA SER A 284 0.88 -9.67 13.85
C SER A 284 2.25 -10.34 13.68
N GLU A 285 3.13 -10.15 14.64
CA GLU A 285 4.41 -10.86 14.73
C GLU A 285 4.28 -12.25 15.36
N GLY A 286 3.06 -12.75 15.54
CA GLY A 286 2.79 -14.15 15.82
C GLY A 286 3.18 -14.66 17.18
N THR A 287 2.65 -14.08 18.26
CA THR A 287 2.64 -14.73 19.58
C THR A 287 1.39 -15.62 19.70
N GLY A 288 1.57 -16.90 19.97
CA GLY A 288 0.48 -17.85 20.19
C GLY A 288 0.45 -19.03 19.20
N ASP A 289 -0.56 -19.91 19.34
CA ASP A 289 -0.77 -21.08 18.48
C ASP A 289 -1.46 -20.69 17.17
N SER A 290 -0.65 -20.40 16.15
CA SER A 290 -1.14 -20.02 14.81
C SER A 290 -1.95 -21.12 14.15
N ASP A 291 -1.59 -22.40 14.35
CA ASP A 291 -2.24 -23.52 13.67
C ASP A 291 -3.68 -23.69 14.16
N ALA A 292 -3.88 -23.64 15.48
CA ALA A 292 -5.22 -23.69 16.07
C ALA A 292 -6.09 -22.48 15.68
N PHE A 293 -5.48 -21.29 15.51
CA PHE A 293 -6.20 -20.12 15.01
C PHE A 293 -6.58 -20.27 13.55
N ILE A 294 -5.64 -20.70 12.68
CA ILE A 294 -5.88 -20.93 11.24
C ILE A 294 -7.04 -21.88 11.01
N GLU A 295 -7.09 -23.02 11.71
CA GLU A 295 -8.16 -24.00 11.58
C GLU A 295 -9.53 -23.35 11.87
N LYS A 296 -9.65 -22.63 12.98
CA LYS A 296 -10.90 -21.95 13.37
C LYS A 296 -11.28 -20.83 12.41
N TYR A 297 -10.31 -20.02 11.97
CA TYR A 297 -10.54 -18.92 11.05
C TYR A 297 -11.02 -19.41 9.68
N ILE A 298 -10.42 -20.45 9.11
CA ILE A 298 -10.86 -21.06 7.85
C ILE A 298 -12.28 -21.66 7.97
N ALA A 299 -12.58 -22.35 9.08
CA ALA A 299 -13.90 -22.88 9.31
C ALA A 299 -14.97 -21.78 9.45
N TRP A 300 -14.63 -20.71 10.16
CA TRP A 300 -15.52 -19.55 10.39
C TRP A 300 -15.77 -18.73 9.13
N SER A 301 -14.76 -18.59 8.27
CA SER A 301 -14.80 -17.79 7.02
C SER A 301 -15.40 -18.53 5.83
N ALA A 302 -16.15 -19.61 6.02
CA ALA A 302 -16.58 -20.55 4.96
C ALA A 302 -17.21 -19.90 3.72
N ALA A 303 -17.99 -18.81 3.87
CA ALA A 303 -18.59 -18.06 2.77
C ALA A 303 -17.55 -17.26 1.96
N ASP A 304 -16.45 -16.85 2.59
CA ASP A 304 -15.36 -16.05 2.02
C ASP A 304 -14.07 -16.86 1.91
N SER A 305 -14.19 -18.17 1.77
CA SER A 305 -13.10 -19.13 1.90
C SER A 305 -11.94 -18.92 0.92
N ALA A 306 -12.18 -18.36 -0.26
CA ALA A 306 -11.12 -18.08 -1.24
C ALA A 306 -10.16 -17.02 -0.74
N PHE A 307 -10.68 -15.89 -0.22
CA PHE A 307 -9.87 -14.80 0.34
C PHE A 307 -9.14 -15.28 1.61
N ALA A 308 -9.85 -15.92 2.54
CA ALA A 308 -9.28 -16.43 3.78
C ALA A 308 -8.13 -17.42 3.53
N LYS A 309 -8.31 -18.35 2.60
CA LYS A 309 -7.25 -19.30 2.20
C LYS A 309 -6.06 -18.62 1.57
N SER A 310 -6.28 -17.58 0.76
CA SER A 310 -5.20 -16.80 0.15
C SER A 310 -4.37 -16.09 1.23
N GLN A 311 -5.00 -15.47 2.22
CA GLN A 311 -4.28 -14.81 3.33
C GLN A 311 -3.49 -15.81 4.19
N VAL A 312 -4.11 -16.95 4.52
CA VAL A 312 -3.42 -18.02 5.25
C VAL A 312 -2.24 -18.57 4.47
N ALA A 313 -2.40 -18.78 3.15
CA ALA A 313 -1.30 -19.27 2.31
C ALA A 313 -0.12 -18.27 2.28
N GLN A 314 -0.40 -16.98 2.15
CA GLN A 314 0.62 -15.93 2.20
C GLN A 314 1.33 -15.89 3.57
N PHE A 315 0.58 -16.02 4.66
CA PHE A 315 1.13 -16.08 6.01
C PHE A 315 2.05 -17.29 6.21
N LEU A 316 1.63 -18.48 5.80
CA LEU A 316 2.45 -19.70 5.91
C LEU A 316 3.73 -19.61 5.06
N GLU A 317 3.66 -19.01 3.88
CA GLU A 317 4.85 -18.75 3.06
C GLU A 317 5.78 -17.73 3.75
N LYS A 318 5.24 -16.68 4.37
CA LYS A 318 6.02 -15.70 5.15
C LYS A 318 6.69 -16.37 6.36
N GLN A 319 5.99 -17.22 7.09
CA GLN A 319 6.58 -17.98 8.19
C GLN A 319 7.68 -18.92 7.73
N LYS A 320 7.47 -19.63 6.61
CA LYS A 320 8.47 -20.52 6.03
C LYS A 320 9.73 -19.77 5.63
N SER A 321 9.60 -18.63 4.95
CA SER A 321 10.75 -17.80 4.60
C SER A 321 11.43 -17.21 5.85
N ALA A 322 10.68 -16.76 6.85
CA ALA A 322 11.25 -16.28 8.11
C ALA A 322 12.05 -17.35 8.85
N GLN A 323 11.57 -18.62 8.87
CA GLN A 323 12.34 -19.73 9.40
C GLN A 323 13.60 -20.03 8.58
N ALA A 324 13.50 -20.00 7.25
CA ALA A 324 14.62 -20.24 6.36
C ALA A 324 15.68 -19.12 6.42
N THR A 325 15.28 -17.91 6.79
CA THR A 325 16.16 -16.72 6.85
C THR A 325 16.49 -16.27 8.28
N GLN A 326 16.20 -17.09 9.29
CA GLN A 326 16.60 -16.78 10.67
C GLN A 326 18.12 -16.69 10.80
N SER A 327 18.59 -15.87 11.74
CA SER A 327 20.02 -15.74 12.03
C SER A 327 20.65 -17.09 12.33
N GLY A 328 21.80 -17.39 11.72
CA GLY A 328 22.50 -18.66 11.79
C GLY A 328 22.04 -19.74 10.79
N ALA A 329 20.93 -19.56 10.07
CA ALA A 329 20.54 -20.44 8.97
C ALA A 329 21.47 -20.24 7.76
N LEU A 330 21.64 -21.28 6.93
CA LEU A 330 22.34 -21.12 5.65
C LEU A 330 21.56 -20.18 4.74
N ALA A 331 22.26 -19.24 4.13
CA ALA A 331 21.68 -18.29 3.19
C ALA A 331 21.09 -19.03 1.97
N PRO A 332 19.81 -18.82 1.60
CA PRO A 332 19.24 -19.37 0.38
C PRO A 332 20.05 -18.96 -0.85
N ASP A 333 20.46 -19.95 -1.67
CA ASP A 333 21.30 -19.71 -2.83
C ASP A 333 20.47 -19.35 -4.06
N VAL A 334 20.99 -18.44 -4.88
CA VAL A 334 20.34 -17.96 -6.11
C VAL A 334 21.37 -17.69 -7.19
N ASN A 335 20.96 -17.80 -8.45
CA ASN A 335 21.78 -17.42 -9.59
C ASN A 335 21.61 -15.90 -9.84
N LEU A 336 22.74 -15.19 -9.82
CA LEU A 336 22.85 -13.78 -10.09
C LEU A 336 23.46 -13.55 -11.46
N THR A 337 23.02 -12.52 -12.17
CA THR A 337 23.61 -12.15 -13.47
C THR A 337 24.48 -10.90 -13.31
N THR A 338 25.73 -10.99 -13.74
CA THR A 338 26.68 -9.86 -13.78
C THR A 338 26.35 -8.88 -14.91
N PRO A 339 26.91 -7.64 -14.90
CA PRO A 339 26.71 -6.69 -15.99
C PRO A 339 27.16 -7.21 -17.37
N ASP A 340 28.20 -8.06 -17.42
CA ASP A 340 28.69 -8.71 -18.65
C ASP A 340 27.91 -9.99 -19.03
N GLY A 341 26.82 -10.28 -18.31
CA GLY A 341 25.89 -11.37 -18.66
C GLY A 341 26.27 -12.76 -18.14
N LYS A 342 27.28 -12.88 -17.29
CA LYS A 342 27.67 -14.17 -16.70
C LYS A 342 26.77 -14.50 -15.51
N THR A 343 26.47 -15.77 -15.33
CA THR A 343 25.75 -16.27 -14.16
C THR A 343 26.73 -16.69 -13.07
N VAL A 344 26.47 -16.24 -11.84
CA VAL A 344 27.23 -16.60 -10.64
C VAL A 344 26.27 -16.95 -9.50
N LYS A 345 26.67 -17.83 -8.62
CA LYS A 345 25.86 -18.16 -7.44
C LYS A 345 26.15 -17.22 -6.28
N LEU A 346 25.12 -16.81 -5.55
CA LEU A 346 25.27 -15.98 -4.35
C LEU A 346 26.22 -16.64 -3.35
N SER A 347 26.06 -17.94 -3.10
CA SER A 347 26.93 -18.70 -2.19
C SER A 347 28.41 -18.66 -2.56
N SER A 348 28.74 -18.55 -3.84
CA SER A 348 30.14 -18.41 -4.28
C SER A 348 30.75 -17.04 -4.02
N LEU A 349 29.90 -16.02 -3.86
CA LEU A 349 30.33 -14.65 -3.60
C LEU A 349 30.51 -14.37 -2.09
N THR A 350 29.69 -14.99 -1.25
CA THR A 350 29.62 -14.68 0.19
C THR A 350 30.59 -15.49 1.05
N ASN A 351 31.23 -16.50 0.49
CA ASN A 351 32.13 -17.38 1.25
C ASN A 351 33.42 -16.65 1.69
N GLY A 352 33.73 -16.75 3.00
CA GLY A 352 34.99 -16.27 3.59
C GLY A 352 34.99 -14.80 3.98
N LYS A 353 33.90 -14.04 3.77
CA LYS A 353 33.81 -12.62 4.13
C LYS A 353 32.47 -12.30 4.74
N PHE A 354 32.46 -11.39 5.72
CA PHE A 354 31.22 -10.77 6.16
C PHE A 354 30.66 -9.93 5.01
N THR A 355 29.47 -10.26 4.55
CA THR A 355 28.91 -9.68 3.32
C THR A 355 27.68 -8.82 3.64
N TYR A 356 27.70 -7.58 3.19
CA TYR A 356 26.55 -6.67 3.24
C TYR A 356 25.95 -6.54 1.84
N ILE A 357 24.67 -6.86 1.71
CA ILE A 357 23.96 -6.89 0.44
C ILE A 357 22.86 -5.82 0.44
N ASP A 358 22.83 -5.03 -0.62
CA ASP A 358 21.78 -4.07 -0.96
C ASP A 358 20.88 -4.67 -2.05
N VAL A 359 19.58 -4.83 -1.75
CA VAL A 359 18.56 -5.26 -2.72
C VAL A 359 17.76 -4.05 -3.15
N TRP A 360 17.84 -3.70 -4.42
CA TRP A 360 17.38 -2.43 -4.95
C TRP A 360 16.79 -2.52 -6.37
N ALA A 361 16.29 -1.38 -6.89
CA ALA A 361 15.94 -1.22 -8.30
C ALA A 361 16.10 0.24 -8.75
N THR A 362 16.27 0.47 -10.05
CA THR A 362 16.46 1.82 -10.62
C THR A 362 15.26 2.73 -10.44
N TRP A 363 14.07 2.17 -10.37
CA TRP A 363 12.80 2.86 -10.14
C TRP A 363 12.49 3.10 -8.65
N CYS A 364 13.25 2.48 -7.74
CA CYS A 364 13.05 2.62 -6.29
C CYS A 364 13.71 3.92 -5.78
N GLY A 365 12.93 4.97 -5.63
CA GLY A 365 13.41 6.27 -5.12
C GLY A 365 14.09 6.18 -3.74
N PRO A 366 13.50 5.51 -2.73
CA PRO A 366 14.15 5.30 -1.43
C PRO A 366 15.47 4.52 -1.54
N CYS A 367 15.57 3.51 -2.43
CA CYS A 367 16.82 2.77 -2.65
C CYS A 367 17.92 3.70 -3.19
N CYS A 368 17.57 4.54 -4.18
CA CYS A 368 18.51 5.48 -4.75
C CYS A 368 19.05 6.51 -3.74
N LYS A 369 18.28 6.82 -2.68
CA LYS A 369 18.74 7.70 -1.58
C LYS A 369 19.80 7.02 -0.71
N GLU A 370 19.80 5.69 -0.62
CA GLU A 370 20.79 4.93 0.17
C GLU A 370 22.13 4.70 -0.57
N ILE A 371 22.16 4.78 -1.90
CA ILE A 371 23.38 4.55 -2.70
C ILE A 371 24.57 5.41 -2.24
N PRO A 372 24.45 6.73 -1.96
CA PRO A 372 25.58 7.54 -1.48
C PRO A 372 26.13 7.10 -0.11
N PHE A 373 25.30 6.52 0.74
CA PHE A 373 25.71 5.97 2.04
C PHE A 373 26.39 4.61 1.86
N MET A 374 25.88 3.78 0.95
CA MET A 374 26.52 2.52 0.56
C MET A 374 27.94 2.77 0.03
N GLU A 375 28.12 3.78 -0.85
CA GLU A 375 29.42 4.19 -1.36
C GLU A 375 30.38 4.59 -0.23
N LYS A 376 29.91 5.32 0.78
CA LYS A 376 30.73 5.68 1.95
C LYS A 376 31.18 4.45 2.74
N LEU A 377 30.31 3.44 2.91
CA LEU A 377 30.69 2.17 3.54
C LEU A 377 31.74 1.44 2.71
N VAL A 378 31.55 1.33 1.40
CA VAL A 378 32.52 0.71 0.49
C VAL A 378 33.88 1.39 0.59
N VAL A 379 33.93 2.72 0.57
CA VAL A 379 35.18 3.50 0.70
C VAL A 379 35.82 3.28 2.07
N LYS A 380 35.00 3.29 3.16
CA LYS A 380 35.51 3.08 4.53
C LYS A 380 36.23 1.72 4.68
N TYR A 381 35.69 0.68 4.06
CA TYR A 381 36.18 -0.69 4.25
C TYR A 381 36.96 -1.26 3.05
N LYS A 382 37.30 -0.45 2.05
CA LYS A 382 37.93 -0.88 0.78
C LYS A 382 39.18 -1.76 0.95
N ASP A 383 39.99 -1.49 1.99
CA ASP A 383 41.24 -2.20 2.23
C ASP A 383 41.08 -3.32 3.28
N ASN A 384 39.87 -3.60 3.74
CA ASN A 384 39.61 -4.66 4.73
C ASN A 384 39.21 -5.95 4.04
N PRO A 385 40.04 -7.03 4.10
CA PRO A 385 39.74 -8.28 3.41
C PRO A 385 38.61 -9.11 4.06
N LYS A 386 38.17 -8.77 5.29
CA LYS A 386 37.15 -9.52 6.04
C LYS A 386 35.72 -9.15 5.68
N VAL A 387 35.50 -8.01 4.97
CA VAL A 387 34.19 -7.53 4.61
C VAL A 387 34.05 -7.30 3.11
N GLN A 388 32.85 -7.41 2.58
CA GLN A 388 32.52 -7.04 1.21
C GLN A 388 31.10 -6.52 1.10
N PHE A 389 30.84 -5.82 0.00
CA PHE A 389 29.57 -5.19 -0.32
C PHE A 389 29.10 -5.67 -1.70
N LEU A 390 27.82 -5.99 -1.82
CA LEU A 390 27.18 -6.43 -3.07
C LEU A 390 25.90 -5.65 -3.25
N SER A 391 25.52 -5.32 -4.49
CA SER A 391 24.18 -4.86 -4.80
C SER A 391 23.50 -5.82 -5.77
N ILE A 392 22.26 -6.18 -5.47
CA ILE A 392 21.42 -7.07 -6.26
C ILE A 392 20.19 -6.27 -6.71
N SER A 393 20.11 -6.02 -8.01
CA SER A 393 18.94 -5.36 -8.60
C SER A 393 17.84 -6.37 -8.91
N ILE A 394 16.60 -5.96 -8.68
CA ILE A 394 15.38 -6.66 -9.10
C ILE A 394 14.69 -5.94 -10.27
N ASP A 395 15.44 -5.16 -11.05
CA ASP A 395 14.90 -4.50 -12.24
C ASP A 395 14.45 -5.51 -13.29
N GLN A 396 13.24 -5.35 -13.81
CA GLN A 396 12.79 -6.14 -14.96
C GLN A 396 13.44 -5.66 -16.27
N ASN A 397 13.78 -4.36 -16.34
CA ASN A 397 14.45 -3.76 -17.49
C ASN A 397 15.97 -3.73 -17.28
N LYS A 398 16.66 -4.74 -17.81
CA LYS A 398 18.12 -4.85 -17.71
C LYS A 398 18.85 -3.66 -18.34
N ASP A 399 18.34 -3.10 -19.44
CA ASP A 399 18.99 -1.97 -20.12
C ASP A 399 18.92 -0.69 -19.26
N ALA A 400 17.81 -0.47 -18.53
CA ALA A 400 17.69 0.63 -17.59
C ALA A 400 18.70 0.49 -16.45
N TRP A 401 18.85 -0.73 -15.90
CA TRP A 401 19.84 -1.03 -14.89
C TRP A 401 21.27 -0.79 -15.39
N LEU A 402 21.65 -1.29 -16.56
CA LEU A 402 22.99 -1.07 -17.14
C LEU A 402 23.28 0.42 -17.37
N LYS A 403 22.32 1.18 -17.89
CA LYS A 403 22.46 2.65 -18.04
C LYS A 403 22.67 3.35 -16.70
N LYS A 404 21.99 2.88 -15.65
CA LYS A 404 22.17 3.43 -14.30
C LYS A 404 23.56 3.13 -13.77
N LEU A 405 24.07 1.90 -13.95
CA LEU A 405 25.44 1.54 -13.56
C LEU A 405 26.50 2.33 -14.32
N GLU A 406 26.33 2.53 -15.63
CA GLU A 406 27.25 3.36 -16.44
C GLU A 406 27.28 4.81 -15.92
N LYS A 407 26.15 5.36 -15.57
CA LYS A 407 26.02 6.72 -15.05
C LYS A 407 26.66 6.88 -13.68
N ASP A 408 26.33 5.97 -12.74
CA ASP A 408 26.69 6.10 -11.33
C ASP A 408 28.08 5.52 -11.02
N ASN A 409 28.58 4.62 -11.88
CA ASN A 409 29.90 3.95 -11.80
C ASN A 409 30.23 3.40 -10.40
N PRO A 410 29.37 2.54 -9.81
CA PRO A 410 29.59 2.00 -8.46
C PRO A 410 30.87 1.19 -8.38
N GLN A 411 31.63 1.36 -7.30
CA GLN A 411 32.94 0.74 -7.09
C GLN A 411 32.87 -0.60 -6.33
N TRP A 412 31.70 -1.25 -6.32
CA TRP A 412 31.46 -2.58 -5.73
C TRP A 412 30.64 -3.44 -6.68
N PRO A 413 30.71 -4.78 -6.52
CA PRO A 413 30.03 -5.72 -7.42
C PRO A 413 28.53 -5.50 -7.51
N GLN A 414 28.02 -5.50 -8.73
CA GLN A 414 26.64 -5.29 -9.09
C GLN A 414 26.09 -6.52 -9.81
N PHE A 415 24.89 -6.92 -9.43
CA PHE A 415 24.20 -8.07 -10.01
C PHE A 415 22.73 -7.72 -10.28
N ILE A 416 22.12 -8.49 -11.17
CA ILE A 416 20.68 -8.40 -11.42
C ILE A 416 20.03 -9.79 -11.35
N LEU A 417 18.81 -9.81 -10.80
CA LEU A 417 17.91 -10.96 -10.84
C LEU A 417 16.77 -10.68 -11.82
N GLN A 418 16.39 -11.69 -12.59
CA GLN A 418 15.31 -11.57 -13.56
C GLN A 418 14.47 -12.85 -13.61
N GLY A 419 13.16 -12.69 -13.93
CA GLY A 419 12.25 -13.79 -14.14
C GLY A 419 12.07 -14.69 -12.92
N GLU A 420 12.22 -16.00 -13.09
CA GLU A 420 12.00 -16.98 -12.01
C GLU A 420 13.00 -16.86 -10.86
N ASP A 421 14.26 -16.48 -11.14
CA ASP A 421 15.27 -16.30 -10.10
C ASP A 421 14.95 -15.08 -9.19
N GLU A 422 14.37 -13.99 -9.74
CA GLU A 422 13.91 -12.83 -8.96
C GLU A 422 12.74 -13.22 -8.06
N SER A 423 11.70 -13.84 -8.62
CA SER A 423 10.52 -14.27 -7.87
C SER A 423 10.87 -15.27 -6.77
N ARG A 424 11.79 -16.22 -7.05
CA ARG A 424 12.26 -17.19 -6.08
C ARG A 424 13.08 -16.54 -4.97
N PHE A 425 13.99 -15.61 -5.33
CA PHE A 425 14.78 -14.88 -4.35
C PHE A 425 13.90 -14.09 -3.38
N SER A 426 12.96 -13.30 -3.91
CA SER A 426 12.04 -12.52 -3.10
C SER A 426 11.24 -13.41 -2.14
N LYS A 427 10.76 -14.57 -2.63
CA LYS A 427 10.03 -15.55 -1.82
C LYS A 427 10.91 -16.20 -0.75
N ASP A 428 12.09 -16.74 -1.14
CA ASP A 428 12.97 -17.49 -0.24
C ASP A 428 13.55 -16.60 0.87
N TRP A 429 13.78 -15.31 0.58
CA TRP A 429 14.28 -14.31 1.52
C TRP A 429 13.19 -13.52 2.24
N GLY A 430 11.92 -13.77 1.96
CA GLY A 430 10.79 -13.05 2.58
C GLY A 430 10.78 -11.56 2.25
N ILE A 431 11.23 -11.17 1.05
CA ILE A 431 11.31 -9.78 0.62
C ILE A 431 9.97 -9.36 0.04
N SER A 432 9.23 -8.53 0.77
CA SER A 432 7.95 -7.95 0.35
C SER A 432 8.08 -6.53 -0.18
N GLY A 433 9.26 -5.90 -0.06
CA GLY A 433 9.53 -4.54 -0.51
C GLY A 433 11.02 -4.19 -0.48
N ILE A 434 11.39 -3.16 -1.23
CA ILE A 434 12.74 -2.59 -1.27
C ILE A 434 12.70 -1.09 -0.90
N PRO A 435 13.79 -0.53 -0.33
CA PRO A 435 15.11 -1.15 -0.13
C PRO A 435 15.11 -2.25 0.94
N ARG A 436 15.89 -3.32 0.71
CA ARG A 436 16.13 -4.39 1.66
C ARG A 436 17.63 -4.61 1.78
N PHE A 437 18.11 -4.76 3.01
CA PHE A 437 19.53 -5.02 3.28
C PHE A 437 19.70 -6.35 3.98
N ILE A 438 20.78 -7.07 3.65
CA ILE A 438 21.04 -8.42 4.18
C ILE A 438 22.50 -8.49 4.63
N MET A 439 22.75 -9.13 5.75
CA MET A 439 24.09 -9.43 6.25
C MET A 439 24.31 -10.95 6.31
N ILE A 440 25.42 -11.41 5.73
CA ILE A 440 25.80 -12.83 5.69
C ILE A 440 27.17 -13.00 6.34
N ASN A 441 27.29 -14.00 7.23
CA ASN A 441 28.52 -14.39 7.89
C ASN A 441 29.54 -15.01 6.90
N PRO A 442 30.86 -15.04 7.24
CA PRO A 442 31.89 -15.64 6.40
C PRO A 442 31.69 -17.13 6.09
N ASP A 443 30.94 -17.85 6.88
CA ASP A 443 30.61 -19.27 6.68
C ASP A 443 29.36 -19.49 5.81
N GLY A 444 28.74 -18.41 5.28
CA GLY A 444 27.56 -18.46 4.44
C GLY A 444 26.26 -18.53 5.23
N THR A 445 26.29 -18.43 6.55
CA THR A 445 25.08 -18.35 7.37
C THR A 445 24.56 -16.89 7.40
N ILE A 446 23.27 -16.73 7.60
CA ILE A 446 22.63 -15.42 7.72
C ILE A 446 23.01 -14.79 9.06
N TYR A 447 23.51 -13.56 9.04
CA TYR A 447 23.63 -12.74 10.23
C TYR A 447 22.31 -12.00 10.50
N ASP A 448 21.82 -11.30 9.49
CA ASP A 448 20.55 -10.55 9.52
C ASP A 448 19.94 -10.50 8.11
N ALA A 449 18.70 -10.94 7.95
CA ALA A 449 17.98 -10.94 6.67
C ALA A 449 17.20 -9.63 6.40
N ASP A 450 17.11 -8.75 7.41
CA ASP A 450 16.49 -7.44 7.34
C ASP A 450 17.35 -6.39 8.07
N ALA A 451 18.59 -6.28 7.64
CA ALA A 451 19.60 -5.47 8.27
C ALA A 451 19.32 -3.96 8.15
N SER A 452 19.90 -3.19 9.08
CA SER A 452 19.83 -1.72 9.07
C SER A 452 20.39 -1.12 7.78
N ARG A 453 19.87 0.05 7.40
CA ARG A 453 20.22 0.77 6.16
C ARG A 453 21.65 1.28 6.19
N PRO A 454 22.30 1.52 5.03
CA PRO A 454 23.63 2.15 4.97
C PRO A 454 23.71 3.51 5.66
N SER A 455 22.60 4.27 5.67
CA SER A 455 22.51 5.58 6.35
C SER A 455 22.41 5.48 7.87
N ASP A 456 22.09 4.30 8.43
CA ASP A 456 22.01 4.07 9.88
C ASP A 456 23.40 3.80 10.47
N THR A 457 23.75 4.49 11.56
CA THR A 457 25.02 4.29 12.25
C THR A 457 25.23 2.86 12.77
N ARG A 458 24.15 2.16 13.14
CA ARG A 458 24.18 0.75 13.58
C ARG A 458 24.80 -0.17 12.53
N THR A 459 24.61 0.10 11.24
CA THR A 459 25.21 -0.69 10.16
C THR A 459 26.75 -0.68 10.27
N THR A 460 27.33 0.48 10.51
CA THR A 460 28.77 0.61 10.71
C THR A 460 29.24 -0.09 12.00
N GLU A 461 28.50 0.06 13.09
CA GLU A 461 28.82 -0.57 14.38
C GLU A 461 28.83 -2.11 14.27
N ILE A 462 27.82 -2.68 13.62
CA ILE A 462 27.72 -4.13 13.37
C ILE A 462 28.90 -4.62 12.52
N ILE A 463 29.19 -3.93 11.41
CA ILE A 463 30.31 -4.31 10.54
C ILE A 463 31.63 -4.25 11.31
N ASP A 464 31.90 -3.17 12.05
CA ASP A 464 33.12 -3.01 12.84
C ASP A 464 33.26 -4.12 13.91
N GLU A 465 32.16 -4.51 14.56
CA GLU A 465 32.14 -5.64 15.49
C GLU A 465 32.46 -6.98 14.80
N GLN A 466 31.83 -7.28 13.66
CA GLN A 466 32.00 -8.56 12.97
C GLN A 466 33.42 -8.72 12.39
N ILE A 467 34.02 -7.68 11.84
CA ILE A 467 35.40 -7.74 11.30
C ILE A 467 36.48 -7.76 12.37
N SER A 468 36.13 -7.41 13.63
CA SER A 468 37.04 -7.47 14.77
C SER A 468 37.22 -8.90 15.32
N LYS A 469 36.26 -9.78 15.03
CA LYS A 469 36.30 -11.21 15.37
C LYS A 469 37.25 -11.96 14.44
#